data_4a6785bc56386d109a3a1e91308499da
#
_entry.id   4a6785bc56386d109a3a1e91308499da
#
_cell.length_a   1.000
_cell.length_b   1.000
_cell.length_c   1.000
_cell.angle_alpha   90.00
_cell.angle_beta   90.00
_cell.angle_gamma   90.00
#
_symmetry.space_group_name_H-M   'P 1'
#
loop_
_entity.id
_entity.type
_entity.pdbx_description
1 polymer ?
#
loop_
_entity_poly.entity_id
_entity_poly.type
_entity_poly.pdbx_seq_one_letter_code
_entity_poly.pdbx_strand_id
1 'polypeptide(L)'
;PEVTVGLPAQLTATTGMDALTHAIEGYITAAAWELSDMFHLKAIEIISRSLRGAVANTPEGRADMALGQYVAGMGFSNVGLGIVHSMAHPLGALYDTPHGVANAIILPTVMEYNAEATGEKYREIARAMGVAGVDDMTQEEYRKAAIDAVRQLSQDVGIPADLKDIVKPEDISFLAQSAYDDACRPGNPK
;
A
#
# COMPACT_ATOMS: atom_id res chain seq x y z
N PRO A 1 12.77 -16.88 0.77
CA PRO A 1 12.25 -16.80 -0.62
C PRO A 1 11.77 -18.15 -1.15
N GLU A 2 12.47 -19.25 -0.84
CA GLU A 2 12.19 -20.59 -1.39
C GLU A 2 10.77 -21.08 -1.15
N VAL A 3 10.20 -20.82 0.03
CA VAL A 3 8.80 -21.18 0.36
C VAL A 3 7.76 -20.41 -0.45
N THR A 4 8.12 -19.28 -1.05
CA THR A 4 7.20 -18.44 -1.84
C THR A 4 7.24 -18.73 -3.34
N VAL A 5 8.18 -19.54 -3.83
CA VAL A 5 8.32 -19.86 -5.27
C VAL A 5 7.09 -20.57 -5.83
N GLY A 6 6.37 -21.32 -4.99
CA GLY A 6 5.11 -21.99 -5.37
C GLY A 6 3.86 -21.13 -5.33
N LEU A 7 3.93 -19.85 -4.90
CA LEU A 7 2.76 -18.97 -4.86
C LEU A 7 2.31 -18.60 -6.27
N PRO A 8 0.99 -18.67 -6.56
CA PRO A 8 0.44 -18.16 -7.82
C PRO A 8 0.76 -16.68 -8.04
N ALA A 9 0.90 -16.27 -9.30
CA ALA A 9 1.20 -14.88 -9.68
C ALA A 9 0.22 -13.87 -9.07
N GLN A 10 -1.09 -14.19 -9.13
CA GLN A 10 -2.14 -13.33 -8.56
C GLN A 10 -2.00 -13.17 -7.04
N LEU A 11 -1.73 -14.25 -6.31
CA LEU A 11 -1.53 -14.17 -4.86
C LEU A 11 -0.25 -13.39 -4.53
N THR A 12 0.80 -13.58 -5.30
CA THR A 12 2.04 -12.78 -5.17
C THR A 12 1.78 -11.29 -5.40
N ALA A 13 0.99 -10.95 -6.42
CA ALA A 13 0.64 -9.57 -6.73
C ALA A 13 -0.13 -8.92 -5.57
N THR A 14 -1.20 -9.58 -5.11
CA THR A 14 -2.08 -9.02 -4.07
C THR A 14 -1.39 -8.90 -2.72
N THR A 15 -0.63 -9.91 -2.29
CA THR A 15 0.14 -9.86 -1.04
C THR A 15 1.32 -8.89 -1.11
N GLY A 16 1.92 -8.73 -2.29
CA GLY A 16 2.97 -7.73 -2.50
C GLY A 16 2.46 -6.29 -2.47
N MET A 17 1.29 -6.04 -3.05
CA MET A 17 0.62 -4.73 -2.94
C MET A 17 0.14 -4.46 -1.51
N ASP A 18 -0.26 -5.49 -0.78
CA ASP A 18 -0.57 -5.38 0.64
C ASP A 18 0.67 -4.96 1.46
N ALA A 19 1.81 -5.57 1.21
CA ALA A 19 3.08 -5.17 1.83
C ALA A 19 3.47 -3.72 1.49
N LEU A 20 3.21 -3.25 0.26
CA LEU A 20 3.39 -1.85 -0.13
C LEU A 20 2.43 -0.93 0.64
N THR A 21 1.18 -1.36 0.81
CA THR A 21 0.17 -0.62 1.59
C THR A 21 0.62 -0.47 3.04
N HIS A 22 1.10 -1.54 3.67
CA HIS A 22 1.69 -1.49 5.01
C HIS A 22 2.82 -0.46 5.12
N ALA A 23 3.72 -0.46 4.13
CA ALA A 23 4.85 0.47 4.13
C ALA A 23 4.41 1.94 3.93
N ILE A 24 3.48 2.20 3.02
CA ILE A 24 2.98 3.56 2.76
C ILE A 24 2.17 4.07 3.95
N GLU A 25 1.20 3.29 4.47
CA GLU A 25 0.40 3.71 5.63
C GLU A 25 1.27 3.90 6.87
N GLY A 26 2.17 2.97 7.15
CA GLY A 26 3.09 3.10 8.28
C GLY A 26 4.05 4.29 8.15
N TYR A 27 4.39 4.71 6.92
CA TYR A 27 5.19 5.90 6.69
C TYR A 27 4.42 7.21 6.97
N ILE A 28 3.13 7.26 6.61
CA ILE A 28 2.32 8.47 6.77
C ILE A 28 1.49 8.52 8.06
N THR A 29 1.43 7.42 8.83
CA THR A 29 0.64 7.37 10.07
C THR A 29 1.04 8.48 11.06
N ALA A 30 0.10 8.92 11.89
CA ALA A 30 0.32 9.95 12.89
C ALA A 30 1.39 9.57 13.94
N ALA A 31 1.65 8.29 14.15
CA ALA A 31 2.66 7.78 15.07
C ALA A 31 4.06 7.59 14.42
N ALA A 32 4.22 7.92 13.14
CA ALA A 32 5.48 7.76 12.42
C ALA A 32 6.59 8.67 12.97
N TRP A 33 7.82 8.16 13.00
CA TRP A 33 9.01 8.85 13.47
C TRP A 33 10.24 8.38 12.70
N GLU A 34 11.38 9.02 12.89
CA GLU A 34 12.57 8.86 12.03
C GLU A 34 12.99 7.40 11.84
N LEU A 35 12.96 6.58 12.90
CA LEU A 35 13.38 5.18 12.80
C LEU A 35 12.36 4.33 12.02
N SER A 36 11.06 4.53 12.25
CA SER A 36 10.03 3.84 11.47
C SER A 36 10.03 4.29 10.01
N ASP A 37 10.24 5.57 9.76
CA ASP A 37 10.31 6.15 8.41
C ASP A 37 11.42 5.50 7.58
N MET A 38 12.59 5.23 8.19
CA MET A 38 13.70 4.55 7.55
C MET A 38 13.31 3.14 7.05
N PHE A 39 12.60 2.36 7.86
CA PHE A 39 12.12 1.04 7.46
C PHE A 39 11.09 1.13 6.33
N HIS A 40 10.12 2.02 6.47
CA HIS A 40 9.04 2.15 5.49
C HIS A 40 9.55 2.62 4.12
N LEU A 41 10.40 3.64 4.06
CA LEU A 41 10.97 4.11 2.79
C LEU A 41 11.80 3.01 2.13
N LYS A 42 12.58 2.26 2.91
CA LYS A 42 13.34 1.13 2.37
C LYS A 42 12.45 -0.01 1.87
N ALA A 43 11.36 -0.28 2.56
CA ALA A 43 10.37 -1.26 2.10
C ALA A 43 9.69 -0.82 0.80
N ILE A 44 9.26 0.44 0.70
CA ILE A 44 8.67 1.01 -0.54
C ILE A 44 9.64 0.86 -1.70
N GLU A 45 10.91 1.23 -1.52
CA GLU A 45 11.94 1.10 -2.56
C GLU A 45 12.08 -0.34 -3.05
N ILE A 46 12.26 -1.29 -2.12
CA ILE A 46 12.46 -2.70 -2.45
C ILE A 46 11.24 -3.26 -3.16
N ILE A 47 10.03 -3.07 -2.60
CA ILE A 47 8.80 -3.63 -3.14
C ILE A 47 8.50 -3.06 -4.53
N SER A 48 8.64 -1.75 -4.71
CA SER A 48 8.34 -1.08 -5.98
C SER A 48 9.19 -1.58 -7.14
N ARG A 49 10.49 -1.84 -6.91
CA ARG A 49 11.38 -2.37 -7.95
C ARG A 49 11.21 -3.86 -8.21
N SER A 50 10.76 -4.64 -7.21
CA SER A 50 10.87 -6.11 -7.22
C SER A 50 9.56 -6.82 -7.47
N LEU A 51 8.40 -6.20 -7.18
CA LEU A 51 7.10 -6.89 -7.22
C LEU A 51 6.79 -7.47 -8.60
N ARG A 52 7.07 -6.73 -9.68
CA ARG A 52 6.89 -7.23 -11.06
C ARG A 52 7.71 -8.50 -11.32
N GLY A 53 8.96 -8.51 -10.86
CA GLY A 53 9.84 -9.68 -10.96
C GLY A 53 9.35 -10.86 -10.11
N ALA A 54 8.84 -10.60 -8.92
CA ALA A 54 8.27 -11.64 -8.06
C ALA A 54 7.00 -12.26 -8.66
N VAL A 55 6.14 -11.45 -9.26
CA VAL A 55 4.95 -11.92 -9.98
C VAL A 55 5.33 -12.75 -11.20
N ALA A 56 6.40 -12.36 -11.91
CA ALA A 56 7.00 -13.16 -13.00
C ALA A 56 7.81 -14.38 -12.47
N ASN A 57 7.84 -14.58 -11.16
CA ASN A 57 8.51 -15.69 -10.46
C ASN A 57 10.04 -15.72 -10.66
N THR A 58 10.68 -14.55 -10.80
CA THR A 58 12.15 -14.50 -10.85
C THR A 58 12.76 -14.73 -9.46
N PRO A 59 13.92 -15.42 -9.36
CA PRO A 59 14.58 -15.66 -8.08
C PRO A 59 14.90 -14.37 -7.31
N GLU A 60 15.39 -13.35 -8.02
CA GLU A 60 15.74 -12.03 -7.47
C GLU A 60 14.50 -11.31 -6.95
N GLY A 61 13.41 -11.31 -7.74
CA GLY A 61 12.14 -10.70 -7.34
C GLY A 61 11.56 -11.35 -6.08
N ARG A 62 11.61 -12.69 -5.99
CA ARG A 62 11.19 -13.44 -4.81
C ARG A 62 12.03 -13.12 -3.57
N ALA A 63 13.36 -13.07 -3.74
CA ALA A 63 14.28 -12.76 -2.65
C ALA A 63 14.07 -11.34 -2.12
N ASP A 64 13.98 -10.35 -3.03
CA ASP A 64 13.76 -8.95 -2.67
C ASP A 64 12.37 -8.74 -2.03
N MET A 65 11.33 -9.39 -2.53
CA MET A 65 10.00 -9.30 -1.92
C MET A 65 9.96 -9.92 -0.52
N ALA A 66 10.68 -11.03 -0.28
CA ALA A 66 10.79 -11.59 1.06
C ALA A 66 11.46 -10.61 2.04
N LEU A 67 12.46 -9.85 1.57
CA LEU A 67 13.10 -8.81 2.36
C LEU A 67 12.16 -7.58 2.52
N GLY A 68 11.58 -7.10 1.44
CA GLY A 68 10.76 -5.89 1.44
C GLY A 68 9.56 -5.98 2.37
N GLN A 69 8.81 -7.09 2.33
CA GLN A 69 7.69 -7.33 3.23
C GLN A 69 8.12 -7.43 4.70
N TYR A 70 9.27 -8.04 4.97
CA TYR A 70 9.82 -8.15 6.33
C TYR A 70 10.20 -6.77 6.89
N VAL A 71 10.85 -5.94 6.08
CA VAL A 71 11.22 -4.57 6.46
C VAL A 71 9.96 -3.71 6.68
N ALA A 72 8.93 -3.85 5.85
CA ALA A 72 7.62 -3.21 6.08
C ALA A 72 7.03 -3.63 7.44
N GLY A 73 7.09 -4.94 7.75
CA GLY A 73 6.65 -5.50 9.03
C GLY A 73 7.37 -4.91 10.24
N MET A 74 8.69 -4.74 10.14
CA MET A 74 9.49 -4.07 11.18
C MET A 74 9.05 -2.62 11.40
N GLY A 75 8.63 -1.91 10.36
CA GLY A 75 8.16 -0.54 10.46
C GLY A 75 6.77 -0.45 11.10
N PHE A 76 5.74 -0.98 10.43
CA PHE A 76 4.35 -0.75 10.84
C PHE A 76 3.97 -1.40 12.18
N SER A 77 4.65 -2.46 12.60
CA SER A 77 4.42 -3.08 13.92
C SER A 77 4.71 -2.13 15.09
N ASN A 78 5.45 -1.06 14.85
CA ASN A 78 5.78 -0.07 15.88
C ASN A 78 4.88 1.17 15.86
N VAL A 79 4.23 1.47 14.73
CA VAL A 79 3.52 2.75 14.55
C VAL A 79 2.07 2.59 14.09
N GLY A 80 1.67 1.39 13.70
CA GLY A 80 0.32 1.12 13.19
C GLY A 80 0.13 1.52 11.74
N LEU A 81 -1.12 1.54 11.31
CA LEU A 81 -1.58 1.70 9.93
C LEU A 81 -2.57 2.89 9.83
N GLY A 82 -3.46 2.84 8.85
CA GLY A 82 -4.44 3.90 8.59
C GLY A 82 -5.75 3.39 8.00
N ILE A 83 -6.44 4.26 7.27
CA ILE A 83 -7.81 3.98 6.79
C ILE A 83 -7.86 3.04 5.58
N VAL A 84 -6.78 2.76 4.87
CA VAL A 84 -6.80 1.71 3.83
C VAL A 84 -7.15 0.38 4.48
N HIS A 85 -6.41 -0.01 5.53
CA HIS A 85 -6.68 -1.23 6.28
C HIS A 85 -8.04 -1.19 6.98
N SER A 86 -8.43 -0.05 7.58
CA SER A 86 -9.75 0.11 8.18
C SER A 86 -10.89 -0.14 7.21
N MET A 87 -10.75 0.26 5.95
CA MET A 87 -11.73 0.03 4.89
C MET A 87 -11.66 -1.39 4.31
N ALA A 88 -10.48 -2.00 4.28
CA ALA A 88 -10.30 -3.36 3.75
C ALA A 88 -10.86 -4.43 4.69
N HIS A 89 -10.79 -4.24 5.99
CA HIS A 89 -11.28 -5.21 6.98
C HIS A 89 -12.76 -5.56 6.82
N PRO A 90 -13.70 -4.59 6.77
CA PRO A 90 -15.12 -4.92 6.59
C PRO A 90 -15.44 -5.49 5.21
N LEU A 91 -14.64 -5.23 4.17
CA LEU A 91 -14.79 -5.88 2.87
C LEU A 91 -14.48 -7.38 2.95
N GLY A 92 -13.43 -7.74 3.68
CA GLY A 92 -13.12 -9.14 3.97
C GLY A 92 -14.22 -9.81 4.78
N ALA A 93 -14.72 -9.14 5.82
CA ALA A 93 -15.75 -9.68 6.71
C ALA A 93 -17.12 -9.87 6.04
N LEU A 94 -17.52 -8.95 5.15
CA LEU A 94 -18.87 -8.97 4.55
C LEU A 94 -18.91 -9.75 3.23
N TYR A 95 -17.85 -9.65 2.41
CA TYR A 95 -17.83 -10.18 1.04
C TYR A 95 -16.78 -11.26 0.81
N ASP A 96 -16.04 -11.65 1.86
CA ASP A 96 -14.90 -12.57 1.74
C ASP A 96 -13.85 -12.09 0.71
N THR A 97 -13.73 -10.76 0.56
CA THR A 97 -12.76 -10.16 -0.35
C THR A 97 -11.36 -10.44 0.14
N PRO A 98 -10.46 -10.98 -0.70
CA PRO A 98 -9.09 -11.19 -0.28
C PRO A 98 -8.44 -9.88 0.17
N HIS A 99 -7.84 -9.88 1.36
CA HIS A 99 -7.33 -8.68 2.04
C HIS A 99 -6.40 -7.84 1.15
N GLY A 100 -5.44 -8.47 0.50
CA GLY A 100 -4.51 -7.76 -0.39
C GLY A 100 -5.16 -7.17 -1.64
N VAL A 101 -6.29 -7.75 -2.11
CA VAL A 101 -7.08 -7.16 -3.21
C VAL A 101 -7.74 -5.87 -2.73
N ALA A 102 -8.42 -5.92 -1.57
CA ALA A 102 -9.09 -4.75 -1.02
C ALA A 102 -8.10 -3.60 -0.77
N ASN A 103 -6.98 -3.88 -0.10
CA ASN A 103 -5.95 -2.89 0.17
C ASN A 103 -5.38 -2.27 -1.12
N ALA A 104 -5.04 -3.08 -2.11
CA ALA A 104 -4.44 -2.60 -3.35
C ALA A 104 -5.37 -1.68 -4.16
N ILE A 105 -6.68 -1.97 -4.17
CA ILE A 105 -7.68 -1.15 -4.88
C ILE A 105 -7.94 0.17 -4.14
N ILE A 106 -8.01 0.13 -2.81
CA ILE A 106 -8.34 1.29 -1.97
C ILE A 106 -7.16 2.26 -1.86
N LEU A 107 -5.92 1.76 -1.81
CA LEU A 107 -4.72 2.52 -1.52
C LEU A 107 -4.59 3.83 -2.32
N PRO A 108 -4.69 3.86 -3.66
CA PRO A 108 -4.50 5.10 -4.41
C PRO A 108 -5.52 6.19 -4.06
N THR A 109 -6.78 5.81 -3.80
CA THR A 109 -7.85 6.74 -3.42
C THR A 109 -7.61 7.32 -2.03
N VAL A 110 -7.19 6.50 -1.09
CA VAL A 110 -6.85 6.97 0.26
C VAL A 110 -5.58 7.83 0.24
N MET A 111 -4.61 7.52 -0.62
CA MET A 111 -3.45 8.39 -0.82
C MET A 111 -3.87 9.80 -1.29
N GLU A 112 -4.82 9.89 -2.23
CA GLU A 112 -5.38 11.20 -2.64
C GLU A 112 -6.03 11.93 -1.47
N TYR A 113 -6.83 11.23 -0.69
CA TYR A 113 -7.49 11.79 0.49
C TYR A 113 -6.51 12.33 1.53
N ASN A 114 -5.42 11.59 1.80
CA ASN A 114 -4.42 11.92 2.81
C ASN A 114 -3.37 12.94 2.35
N ALA A 115 -3.21 13.19 1.05
CA ALA A 115 -2.09 13.92 0.47
C ALA A 115 -1.82 15.29 1.12
N GLU A 116 -2.87 16.04 1.46
CA GLU A 116 -2.74 17.36 2.06
C GLU A 116 -2.26 17.33 3.53
N ALA A 117 -2.54 16.24 4.24
CA ALA A 117 -2.22 16.10 5.65
C ALA A 117 -0.79 15.56 5.91
N THR A 118 -0.02 15.21 4.87
CA THR A 118 1.24 14.48 4.99
C THR A 118 2.49 15.31 4.75
N GLY A 119 2.37 16.64 4.63
CA GLY A 119 3.50 17.53 4.36
C GLY A 119 4.25 17.14 3.09
N GLU A 120 5.54 16.86 3.20
CA GLU A 120 6.41 16.47 2.08
C GLU A 120 6.60 14.95 1.95
N LYS A 121 5.97 14.13 2.78
CA LYS A 121 6.20 12.67 2.79
C LYS A 121 5.97 12.01 1.42
N TYR A 122 5.06 12.53 0.60
CA TYR A 122 4.82 11.97 -0.75
C TYR A 122 5.96 12.24 -1.73
N ARG A 123 6.81 13.24 -1.49
CA ARG A 123 8.06 13.41 -2.25
C ARG A 123 8.97 12.20 -2.04
N GLU A 124 9.15 11.78 -0.79
CA GLU A 124 9.97 10.62 -0.47
C GLU A 124 9.36 9.30 -0.94
N ILE A 125 8.02 9.15 -0.88
CA ILE A 125 7.34 8.00 -1.49
C ILE A 125 7.61 7.95 -2.99
N ALA A 126 7.43 9.07 -3.72
CA ALA A 126 7.71 9.13 -5.16
C ALA A 126 9.15 8.74 -5.48
N ARG A 127 10.10 9.27 -4.71
CA ARG A 127 11.54 8.97 -4.85
C ARG A 127 11.81 7.48 -4.60
N ALA A 128 11.29 6.90 -3.53
CA ALA A 128 11.44 5.50 -3.19
C ALA A 128 10.82 4.56 -4.24
N MET A 129 9.74 4.99 -4.89
CA MET A 129 9.11 4.28 -6.00
C MET A 129 9.86 4.44 -7.35
N GLY A 130 10.95 5.20 -7.38
CA GLY A 130 11.78 5.35 -8.57
C GLY A 130 11.29 6.40 -9.57
N VAL A 131 10.43 7.34 -9.15
CA VAL A 131 10.00 8.46 -10.00
C VAL A 131 11.19 9.38 -10.27
N ALA A 132 11.43 9.69 -11.54
CA ALA A 132 12.51 10.57 -11.95
C ALA A 132 12.15 12.07 -11.74
N GLY A 133 13.15 12.90 -11.45
CA GLY A 133 12.97 14.35 -11.40
C GLY A 133 12.18 14.88 -10.20
N VAL A 134 12.00 14.07 -9.16
CA VAL A 134 11.18 14.42 -7.98
C VAL A 134 11.65 15.70 -7.29
N ASP A 135 12.96 15.98 -7.32
CA ASP A 135 13.54 17.15 -6.65
C ASP A 135 13.12 18.49 -7.29
N ASP A 136 12.80 18.46 -8.57
CA ASP A 136 12.35 19.63 -9.34
C ASP A 136 10.83 19.81 -9.34
N MET A 137 10.07 18.86 -8.74
CA MET A 137 8.61 18.87 -8.72
C MET A 137 8.06 19.79 -7.63
N THR A 138 6.97 20.47 -7.96
CA THR A 138 6.11 21.12 -6.97
C THR A 138 5.43 20.09 -6.07
N GLN A 139 4.86 20.55 -4.97
CA GLN A 139 4.16 19.66 -4.02
C GLN A 139 2.98 18.91 -4.68
N GLU A 140 2.24 19.56 -5.55
CA GLU A 140 1.14 18.95 -6.29
C GLU A 140 1.65 17.88 -7.25
N GLU A 141 2.73 18.17 -7.98
CA GLU A 141 3.33 17.25 -8.94
C GLU A 141 3.89 15.98 -8.28
N TYR A 142 4.67 16.10 -7.20
CA TYR A 142 5.21 14.89 -6.56
C TYR A 142 4.14 14.08 -5.81
N ARG A 143 3.09 14.71 -5.27
CA ARG A 143 1.94 14.00 -4.71
C ARG A 143 1.23 13.17 -5.76
N LYS A 144 0.93 13.80 -6.90
CA LYS A 144 0.34 13.10 -8.04
C LYS A 144 1.25 11.98 -8.55
N ALA A 145 2.55 12.23 -8.70
CA ALA A 145 3.51 11.25 -9.20
C ALA A 145 3.63 10.02 -8.29
N ALA A 146 3.61 10.20 -6.96
CA ALA A 146 3.58 9.09 -6.01
C ALA A 146 2.34 8.21 -6.18
N ILE A 147 1.17 8.83 -6.28
CA ILE A 147 -0.11 8.13 -6.45
C ILE A 147 -0.16 7.42 -7.80
N ASP A 148 0.27 8.08 -8.87
CA ASP A 148 0.32 7.48 -10.21
C ASP A 148 1.29 6.30 -10.27
N ALA A 149 2.43 6.37 -9.58
CA ALA A 149 3.38 5.25 -9.49
C ALA A 149 2.76 4.02 -8.79
N VAL A 150 1.96 4.21 -7.75
CA VAL A 150 1.20 3.12 -7.10
C VAL A 150 0.16 2.54 -8.06
N ARG A 151 -0.61 3.38 -8.77
CA ARG A 151 -1.58 2.94 -9.77
C ARG A 151 -0.93 2.14 -10.88
N GLN A 152 0.19 2.63 -11.39
CA GLN A 152 0.93 1.94 -12.45
C GLN A 152 1.42 0.57 -11.99
N LEU A 153 1.99 0.48 -10.77
CA LEU A 153 2.41 -0.81 -10.21
C LEU A 153 1.24 -1.78 -10.08
N SER A 154 0.08 -1.31 -9.56
CA SER A 154 -1.14 -2.12 -9.45
C SER A 154 -1.59 -2.67 -10.81
N GLN A 155 -1.59 -1.83 -11.85
CA GLN A 155 -1.94 -2.24 -13.22
C GLN A 155 -0.95 -3.27 -13.76
N ASP A 156 0.35 -3.04 -13.60
CA ASP A 156 1.40 -3.90 -14.12
C ASP A 156 1.37 -5.32 -13.52
N VAL A 157 0.91 -5.43 -12.27
CA VAL A 157 0.78 -6.73 -11.58
C VAL A 157 -0.63 -7.31 -11.63
N GLY A 158 -1.54 -6.69 -12.37
CA GLY A 158 -2.88 -7.23 -12.66
C GLY A 158 -3.89 -7.09 -11.53
N ILE A 159 -3.78 -6.06 -10.68
CA ILE A 159 -4.80 -5.75 -9.66
C ILE A 159 -6.05 -5.19 -10.35
N PRO A 160 -7.28 -5.62 -9.96
CA PRO A 160 -8.52 -5.02 -10.44
C PRO A 160 -8.58 -3.51 -10.19
N ALA A 161 -9.24 -2.79 -11.10
CA ALA A 161 -9.27 -1.32 -11.03
C ALA A 161 -10.20 -0.77 -9.95
N ASP A 162 -11.26 -1.49 -9.60
CA ASP A 162 -12.27 -1.03 -8.65
C ASP A 162 -13.02 -2.19 -7.95
N LEU A 163 -13.93 -1.83 -7.04
CA LEU A 163 -14.72 -2.76 -6.23
C LEU A 163 -16.18 -2.90 -6.70
N LYS A 164 -16.52 -2.42 -7.91
CA LYS A 164 -17.92 -2.35 -8.37
C LYS A 164 -18.63 -3.70 -8.43
N ASP A 165 -17.88 -4.75 -8.78
CA ASP A 165 -18.43 -6.11 -8.86
C ASP A 165 -18.50 -6.81 -7.49
N ILE A 166 -17.99 -6.18 -6.43
CA ILE A 166 -17.91 -6.72 -5.07
C ILE A 166 -18.88 -5.98 -4.15
N VAL A 167 -18.80 -4.65 -4.13
CA VAL A 167 -19.53 -3.82 -3.15
C VAL A 167 -20.92 -3.46 -3.66
N LYS A 168 -21.92 -3.73 -2.83
CA LYS A 168 -23.29 -3.33 -3.10
C LYS A 168 -23.57 -1.93 -2.53
N PRO A 169 -24.28 -1.06 -3.26
CA PRO A 169 -24.60 0.29 -2.81
C PRO A 169 -25.31 0.36 -1.45
N GLU A 170 -26.18 -0.59 -1.16
CA GLU A 170 -26.92 -0.67 0.11
C GLU A 170 -26.02 -0.92 1.33
N ASP A 171 -24.85 -1.52 1.15
CA ASP A 171 -23.93 -1.86 2.22
C ASP A 171 -22.90 -0.74 2.53
N ILE A 172 -22.84 0.31 1.72
CA ILE A 172 -21.84 1.38 1.86
C ILE A 172 -21.88 2.02 3.26
N SER A 173 -23.08 2.28 3.80
CA SER A 173 -23.23 2.88 5.14
C SER A 173 -22.68 1.97 6.24
N PHE A 174 -22.91 0.67 6.13
CA PHE A 174 -22.37 -0.32 7.08
C PHE A 174 -20.84 -0.41 6.96
N LEU A 175 -20.31 -0.50 5.75
CA LEU A 175 -18.86 -0.53 5.50
C LEU A 175 -18.17 0.72 6.03
N ALA A 176 -18.76 1.90 5.79
CA ALA A 176 -18.21 3.17 6.27
C ALA A 176 -18.19 3.24 7.80
N GLN A 177 -19.27 2.81 8.48
CA GLN A 177 -19.30 2.78 9.94
C GLN A 177 -18.30 1.76 10.50
N SER A 178 -18.21 0.57 9.91
CA SER A 178 -17.26 -0.45 10.34
C SER A 178 -15.80 0.02 10.18
N ALA A 179 -15.48 0.70 9.07
CA ALA A 179 -14.16 1.31 8.86
C ALA A 179 -13.88 2.44 9.86
N TYR A 180 -14.89 3.24 10.20
CA TYR A 180 -14.76 4.31 11.19
C TYR A 180 -14.45 3.77 12.60
N ASP A 181 -15.04 2.64 12.97
CA ASP A 181 -14.85 2.00 14.29
C ASP A 181 -13.61 1.09 14.35
N ASP A 182 -12.88 0.92 13.24
CA ASP A 182 -11.72 0.04 13.13
C ASP A 182 -10.51 0.57 13.90
N ALA A 183 -9.72 -0.35 14.44
CA ALA A 183 -8.54 -0.06 15.26
C ALA A 183 -7.40 0.64 14.49
N CYS A 184 -7.34 0.50 13.16
CA CYS A 184 -6.31 1.15 12.35
C CYS A 184 -6.62 2.63 12.06
N ARG A 185 -7.89 3.06 12.11
CA ARG A 185 -8.32 4.42 11.79
C ARG A 185 -7.57 5.52 12.57
N PRO A 186 -7.35 5.41 13.89
CA PRO A 186 -6.69 6.47 14.63
C PRO A 186 -5.26 6.80 14.18
N GLY A 187 -4.61 5.90 13.43
CA GLY A 187 -3.29 6.12 12.86
C GLY A 187 -3.31 6.99 11.60
N ASN A 188 -4.47 7.20 10.98
CA ASN A 188 -4.56 7.98 9.74
C ASN A 188 -4.19 9.44 9.95
N PRO A 189 -3.41 10.08 9.04
CA PRO A 189 -2.95 11.46 9.21
C PRO A 189 -4.05 12.53 9.05
N LYS A 190 -5.22 12.16 8.53
CA LYS A 190 -6.35 13.08 8.27
C LYS A 190 -7.66 12.58 8.88
#